data_23bbdc2cd58f58026e1c8c8a896562e6
#
_entry.id   23bbdc2cd58f58026e1c8c8a896562e6
#
_cell.length_a   1.000
_cell.length_b   1.000
_cell.length_c   1.000
_cell.angle_alpha   90.00
_cell.angle_beta   90.00
_cell.angle_gamma   90.00
#
_symmetry.space_group_name_H-M   'P 1'
#
loop_
_entity.id
_entity.type
_entity.pdbx_description
1 polymer ?
#
loop_
_entity_poly.entity_id
_entity_poly.type
_entity_poly.pdbx_seq_one_letter_code
_entity_poly.pdbx_strand_id
1 'polypeptide(L)'
;GESYWSSTENAAGNQAYWVRFGKSGADAGNKTATNRFVRCMRTIGDYTYPEEPATLTVNPNPVTLEGANEAEANVTLTSNKTVFSVALANDSWLSYTISGTTVTFKAKSKNTTGDVRTTVATVRAGTGTAAKSVEVTVNQNVAAEGGASLELSTNAVTITPDAVTKSEGITMISDETEFTVNITDESWVKAYVDITSKTLYFWTLSPNLNSSNRVTTATVIAGSGANAPKQEVTITQRGLLSSEFAVGQVIADNGSLKGGIVFWVDGTNRGKAKIMSLDRENLAWSTASSPASTGLTLSNDNGLANTTALAALPNAAEMPALKYCMDKGSGWYWPTRRDLEQMFETYNGTAVADATENNPDAITDFEKANR
;
A
#
# COMPACT_ATOMS: atom_id res chain seq x y z
N GLY A 1 1.01 -16.27 -12.94
CA GLY A 1 0.48 -15.89 -11.63
C GLY A 1 -0.72 -16.74 -11.28
N GLU A 2 -0.90 -17.02 -10.02
CA GLU A 2 -2.04 -17.80 -9.51
C GLU A 2 -3.33 -16.97 -9.54
N SER A 3 -4.47 -17.64 -9.72
CA SER A 3 -5.78 -16.99 -9.79
C SER A 3 -6.66 -17.49 -8.65
N TYR A 4 -7.36 -16.56 -8.00
CA TYR A 4 -8.20 -16.82 -6.82
C TYR A 4 -9.62 -16.35 -7.06
N TRP A 5 -10.59 -17.21 -6.66
CA TRP A 5 -11.99 -16.86 -6.68
C TRP A 5 -12.38 -15.88 -5.57
N SER A 6 -13.27 -14.95 -5.90
CA SER A 6 -14.00 -14.14 -4.91
C SER A 6 -15.41 -14.72 -4.68
N SER A 7 -16.06 -14.32 -3.58
CA SER A 7 -17.47 -14.62 -3.32
C SER A 7 -18.45 -13.69 -4.08
N THR A 8 -17.94 -12.77 -4.89
CA THR A 8 -18.74 -11.77 -5.61
C THR A 8 -19.05 -12.24 -7.03
N GLU A 9 -20.31 -12.12 -7.44
CA GLU A 9 -20.78 -12.39 -8.80
C GLU A 9 -20.75 -11.13 -9.67
N ASN A 10 -20.69 -11.33 -10.99
CA ASN A 10 -20.92 -10.23 -11.93
C ASN A 10 -22.41 -9.81 -11.94
N ALA A 11 -22.73 -8.66 -12.52
CA ALA A 11 -24.10 -8.10 -12.54
C ALA A 11 -25.15 -9.04 -13.17
N ALA A 12 -24.74 -9.94 -14.06
CA ALA A 12 -25.62 -10.92 -14.68
C ALA A 12 -25.80 -12.20 -13.83
N GLY A 13 -25.05 -12.37 -12.75
CA GLY A 13 -25.08 -13.50 -11.83
C GLY A 13 -24.63 -14.85 -12.44
N ASN A 14 -24.09 -14.85 -13.66
CA ASN A 14 -23.68 -16.08 -14.37
C ASN A 14 -22.18 -16.36 -14.30
N GLN A 15 -21.40 -15.44 -13.78
CA GLN A 15 -19.95 -15.56 -13.59
C GLN A 15 -19.56 -15.07 -12.19
N ALA A 16 -18.48 -15.59 -11.63
CA ALA A 16 -17.88 -15.09 -10.41
C ALA A 16 -16.59 -14.29 -10.73
N TYR A 17 -16.32 -13.26 -9.93
CA TYR A 17 -15.06 -12.53 -10.05
C TYR A 17 -13.90 -13.37 -9.52
N TRP A 18 -12.74 -13.18 -10.13
CA TRP A 18 -11.48 -13.75 -9.72
C TRP A 18 -10.35 -12.77 -9.95
N VAL A 19 -9.31 -12.87 -9.18
CA VAL A 19 -8.10 -12.04 -9.29
C VAL A 19 -6.91 -12.94 -9.62
N ARG A 20 -6.08 -12.51 -10.55
CA ARG A 20 -4.82 -13.16 -10.87
C ARG A 20 -3.67 -12.31 -10.36
N PHE A 21 -2.84 -12.88 -9.51
CA PHE A 21 -1.63 -12.19 -9.07
C PHE A 21 -0.67 -11.98 -10.24
N GLY A 22 -0.23 -10.73 -10.46
CA GLY A 22 0.55 -10.33 -11.60
C GLY A 22 -0.26 -9.67 -12.73
N LYS A 23 -1.56 -9.42 -12.53
CA LYS A 23 -2.39 -8.56 -13.39
C LYS A 23 -3.19 -7.59 -12.53
N SER A 24 -3.40 -6.38 -13.02
CA SER A 24 -4.28 -5.42 -12.37
C SER A 24 -5.75 -5.77 -12.58
N GLY A 25 -6.58 -5.59 -11.54
CA GLY A 25 -8.03 -5.76 -11.61
C GLY A 25 -8.52 -7.18 -11.39
N ALA A 26 -9.83 -7.29 -11.32
CA ALA A 26 -10.55 -8.55 -11.20
C ALA A 26 -11.27 -8.86 -12.52
N ASP A 27 -11.17 -10.09 -12.97
CA ASP A 27 -11.91 -10.60 -14.13
C ASP A 27 -13.12 -11.41 -13.66
N ALA A 28 -14.13 -11.55 -14.52
CA ALA A 28 -15.23 -12.48 -14.32
C ALA A 28 -14.99 -13.78 -15.10
N GLY A 29 -15.35 -14.90 -14.51
CA GLY A 29 -15.14 -16.21 -15.12
C GLY A 29 -16.24 -17.21 -14.80
N ASN A 30 -16.27 -18.31 -15.58
CA ASN A 30 -17.24 -19.37 -15.40
C ASN A 30 -17.09 -19.99 -13.99
N LYS A 31 -18.19 -20.07 -13.24
CA LYS A 31 -18.27 -20.60 -11.88
C LYS A 31 -17.86 -22.07 -11.74
N THR A 32 -17.88 -22.84 -12.82
CA THR A 32 -17.46 -24.27 -12.82
C THR A 32 -15.97 -24.47 -13.11
N ALA A 33 -15.20 -23.38 -13.36
CA ALA A 33 -13.78 -23.51 -13.59
C ALA A 33 -13.04 -24.00 -12.34
N THR A 34 -12.23 -25.06 -12.50
CA THR A 34 -11.47 -25.69 -11.40
C THR A 34 -10.00 -25.28 -11.35
N ASN A 35 -9.60 -24.32 -12.19
CA ASN A 35 -8.22 -23.87 -12.32
C ASN A 35 -7.92 -22.61 -11.49
N ARG A 36 -8.70 -22.35 -10.45
CA ARG A 36 -8.53 -21.23 -9.54
C ARG A 36 -8.54 -21.68 -8.10
N PHE A 37 -7.71 -21.08 -7.31
CA PHE A 37 -7.60 -21.38 -5.88
C PHE A 37 -8.66 -20.64 -5.07
N VAL A 38 -8.92 -21.13 -3.87
CA VAL A 38 -9.70 -20.46 -2.83
C VAL A 38 -8.81 -20.29 -1.61
N ARG A 39 -8.76 -19.08 -1.08
CA ARG A 39 -8.09 -18.78 0.17
C ARG A 39 -9.07 -18.06 1.09
N CYS A 40 -9.39 -18.70 2.21
CA CYS A 40 -10.36 -18.15 3.15
C CYS A 40 -9.74 -17.00 3.96
N MET A 41 -10.56 -16.02 4.28
CA MET A 41 -10.18 -14.86 5.06
C MET A 41 -11.05 -14.76 6.31
N ARG A 42 -10.52 -14.12 7.34
CA ARG A 42 -11.23 -13.83 8.57
C ARG A 42 -10.83 -12.45 9.07
N THR A 43 -11.81 -11.67 9.50
CA THR A 43 -11.57 -10.44 10.26
C THR A 43 -11.29 -10.81 11.71
N ILE A 44 -10.28 -10.23 12.32
CA ILE A 44 -9.94 -10.34 13.74
C ILE A 44 -10.03 -8.96 14.42
N GLY A 45 -10.51 -8.95 15.65
CA GLY A 45 -10.89 -7.72 16.35
C GLY A 45 -12.32 -7.28 15.99
N ASP A 46 -12.77 -6.19 16.61
CA ASP A 46 -14.10 -5.61 16.39
C ASP A 46 -14.10 -4.76 15.09
N TYR A 47 -14.06 -5.44 13.95
CA TYR A 47 -14.11 -4.78 12.65
C TYR A 47 -15.56 -4.51 12.24
N THR A 48 -15.93 -3.26 12.21
CA THR A 48 -17.15 -2.79 11.52
C THR A 48 -16.71 -2.15 10.21
N TYR A 49 -17.30 -2.60 9.09
CA TYR A 49 -17.06 -1.95 7.79
C TYR A 49 -17.58 -0.51 7.87
N PRO A 50 -16.74 0.49 7.94
CA PRO A 50 -17.22 1.86 7.99
C PRO A 50 -17.81 2.25 6.63
N GLU A 51 -18.84 3.07 6.65
CA GLU A 51 -19.13 3.90 5.47
C GLU A 51 -17.89 4.74 5.19
N GLU A 52 -17.39 4.75 3.94
CA GLU A 52 -16.11 5.39 3.58
C GLU A 52 -16.05 6.86 3.99
N PRO A 53 -15.28 7.22 5.03
CA PRO A 53 -15.03 8.62 5.33
C PRO A 53 -14.19 9.26 4.21
N ALA A 54 -14.26 10.56 4.10
CA ALA A 54 -13.41 11.29 3.17
C ALA A 54 -11.94 11.02 3.51
N THR A 55 -11.21 10.47 2.57
CA THR A 55 -9.77 10.19 2.68
C THR A 55 -8.98 11.22 1.88
N LEU A 56 -7.84 11.62 2.38
CA LEU A 56 -6.84 12.39 1.63
C LEU A 56 -5.47 11.97 2.13
N THR A 57 -4.63 11.54 1.21
CA THR A 57 -3.20 11.41 1.40
C THR A 57 -2.48 12.24 0.35
N VAL A 58 -1.33 12.77 0.71
CA VAL A 58 -0.48 13.59 -0.15
C VAL A 58 0.91 12.98 -0.12
N ASN A 59 1.45 12.69 -1.30
CA ASN A 59 2.77 12.08 -1.41
C ASN A 59 3.55 12.72 -2.59
N PRO A 60 4.81 13.10 -2.40
CA PRO A 60 5.58 13.08 -1.15
C PRO A 60 5.14 14.18 -0.17
N ASN A 61 5.42 13.97 1.12
CA ASN A 61 5.31 14.97 2.18
C ASN A 61 6.37 14.69 3.26
N PRO A 62 7.38 15.56 3.45
CA PRO A 62 7.56 16.85 2.79
C PRO A 62 7.86 16.75 1.28
N VAL A 63 7.65 17.86 0.56
CA VAL A 63 8.07 18.03 -0.82
C VAL A 63 9.18 19.07 -0.89
N THR A 64 10.20 18.82 -1.71
CA THR A 64 11.36 19.71 -1.83
C THR A 64 11.58 20.12 -3.29
N LEU A 65 11.73 21.43 -3.51
CA LEU A 65 12.12 22.03 -4.77
C LEU A 65 13.62 22.26 -4.81
N GLU A 66 14.19 22.20 -6.00
CA GLU A 66 15.57 22.66 -6.21
C GLU A 66 15.70 24.16 -5.91
N GLY A 67 16.93 24.60 -5.63
CA GLY A 67 17.22 25.99 -5.29
C GLY A 67 17.04 26.98 -6.43
N ALA A 68 16.86 26.50 -7.68
CA ALA A 68 16.73 27.32 -8.87
C ALA A 68 15.41 28.12 -8.92
N ASN A 69 15.42 29.21 -9.71
CA ASN A 69 14.18 29.85 -10.13
C ASN A 69 13.35 28.89 -11.00
N GLU A 70 12.02 28.98 -10.91
CA GLU A 70 11.10 28.14 -11.67
C GLU A 70 11.19 26.63 -11.35
N ALA A 71 11.97 26.23 -10.33
CA ALA A 71 12.04 24.84 -9.89
C ALA A 71 10.64 24.35 -9.52
N GLU A 72 10.31 23.15 -9.99
CA GLU A 72 8.99 22.52 -9.78
C GLU A 72 9.13 21.19 -9.05
N ALA A 73 8.13 20.88 -8.23
CA ALA A 73 8.00 19.58 -7.59
C ALA A 73 6.52 19.20 -7.47
N ASN A 74 6.23 17.95 -7.71
CA ASN A 74 4.87 17.42 -7.72
C ASN A 74 4.56 16.63 -6.45
N VAL A 75 3.32 16.75 -5.98
CA VAL A 75 2.73 15.82 -5.02
C VAL A 75 1.49 15.21 -5.62
N THR A 76 1.29 13.93 -5.34
CA THR A 76 0.10 13.19 -5.78
C THR A 76 -0.89 13.11 -4.64
N LEU A 77 -2.15 13.39 -4.95
CA LEU A 77 -3.27 13.31 -4.03
C LEU A 77 -3.98 11.97 -4.25
N THR A 78 -4.15 11.21 -3.16
CA THR A 78 -5.03 10.04 -3.17
C THR A 78 -6.24 10.33 -2.29
N SER A 79 -7.43 10.31 -2.89
CA SER A 79 -8.67 10.67 -2.21
C SER A 79 -9.86 10.00 -2.88
N ASN A 80 -10.91 9.75 -2.10
CA ASN A 80 -12.24 9.40 -2.62
C ASN A 80 -13.07 10.65 -3.06
N LYS A 81 -12.45 11.84 -3.05
CA LYS A 81 -13.04 13.11 -3.52
C LYS A 81 -12.31 13.62 -4.76
N THR A 82 -13.02 14.35 -5.62
CA THR A 82 -12.50 14.89 -6.89
C THR A 82 -12.26 16.40 -6.85
N VAL A 83 -12.69 17.08 -5.79
CA VAL A 83 -12.51 18.53 -5.63
C VAL A 83 -11.40 18.79 -4.62
N PHE A 84 -10.36 19.51 -5.07
CA PHE A 84 -9.20 19.85 -4.25
C PHE A 84 -8.98 21.35 -4.20
N SER A 85 -8.43 21.83 -3.09
CA SER A 85 -7.93 23.19 -2.93
C SER A 85 -6.64 23.20 -2.15
N VAL A 86 -5.81 24.22 -2.37
CA VAL A 86 -4.53 24.41 -1.67
C VAL A 86 -4.48 25.83 -1.12
N ALA A 87 -4.04 25.99 0.11
CA ALA A 87 -3.74 27.28 0.73
C ALA A 87 -2.27 27.27 1.17
N LEU A 88 -1.50 28.28 0.76
CA LEU A 88 -0.11 28.46 1.16
C LEU A 88 -0.01 29.36 2.39
N ALA A 89 0.73 28.97 3.41
CA ALA A 89 1.03 29.82 4.56
C ALA A 89 1.95 30.99 4.17
N ASN A 90 2.81 30.80 3.17
CA ASN A 90 3.62 31.86 2.57
C ASN A 90 3.70 31.65 1.05
N ASP A 91 3.12 32.56 0.30
CA ASP A 91 3.09 32.57 -1.16
C ASP A 91 4.11 33.52 -1.81
N SER A 92 4.95 34.18 -1.03
CA SER A 92 5.90 35.17 -1.55
C SER A 92 6.93 34.57 -2.52
N TRP A 93 7.36 33.34 -2.27
CA TRP A 93 8.36 32.65 -3.08
C TRP A 93 7.84 31.36 -3.75
N LEU A 94 6.63 30.92 -3.39
CA LEU A 94 6.03 29.70 -3.86
C LEU A 94 4.71 29.99 -4.57
N SER A 95 4.41 29.21 -5.60
CA SER A 95 3.12 29.12 -6.27
C SER A 95 2.75 27.65 -6.45
N TYR A 96 1.52 27.38 -6.85
CA TYR A 96 1.06 26.03 -7.16
C TYR A 96 0.08 26.02 -8.31
N THR A 97 -0.05 24.84 -8.92
CA THR A 97 -1.16 24.51 -9.85
C THR A 97 -1.73 23.17 -9.45
N ILE A 98 -3.03 22.94 -9.76
CA ILE A 98 -3.71 21.66 -9.53
C ILE A 98 -4.18 21.14 -10.89
N SER A 99 -3.82 19.89 -11.20
CA SER A 99 -4.29 19.18 -12.39
C SER A 99 -4.71 17.76 -11.98
N GLY A 100 -6.02 17.51 -11.98
CA GLY A 100 -6.57 16.25 -11.49
C GLY A 100 -6.16 15.97 -10.05
N THR A 101 -5.39 14.93 -9.83
CA THR A 101 -4.85 14.51 -8.53
C THR A 101 -3.41 14.97 -8.29
N THR A 102 -2.85 15.82 -9.14
CA THR A 102 -1.49 16.32 -8.99
C THR A 102 -1.49 17.78 -8.58
N VAL A 103 -0.75 18.11 -7.54
CA VAL A 103 -0.39 19.50 -7.19
C VAL A 103 1.07 19.71 -7.55
N THR A 104 1.32 20.67 -8.44
CA THR A 104 2.67 21.11 -8.79
C THR A 104 3.00 22.38 -8.01
N PHE A 105 3.97 22.32 -7.15
CA PHE A 105 4.57 23.48 -6.49
C PHE A 105 5.68 24.06 -7.37
N LYS A 106 5.75 25.38 -7.48
CA LYS A 106 6.69 26.07 -8.33
C LYS A 106 7.34 27.24 -7.61
N ALA A 107 8.65 27.27 -7.59
CA ALA A 107 9.43 28.38 -7.04
C ALA A 107 9.32 29.64 -7.91
N LYS A 108 8.95 30.77 -7.32
CA LYS A 108 8.90 32.08 -8.00
C LYS A 108 10.26 32.77 -8.07
N SER A 109 11.26 32.26 -7.34
CA SER A 109 12.62 32.82 -7.31
C SER A 109 13.66 31.80 -6.89
N LYS A 110 14.90 32.02 -7.30
CA LYS A 110 16.09 31.30 -6.81
C LYS A 110 16.24 31.51 -5.29
N ASN A 111 16.56 30.44 -4.55
CA ASN A 111 16.86 30.54 -3.13
C ASN A 111 18.35 30.89 -2.92
N THR A 112 18.63 32.13 -2.60
CA THR A 112 19.98 32.64 -2.32
C THR A 112 20.20 32.96 -0.85
N THR A 113 19.35 32.46 0.07
CA THR A 113 19.42 32.83 1.49
C THR A 113 20.52 32.12 2.28
N GLY A 114 21.18 31.13 1.70
CA GLY A 114 22.18 30.31 2.37
C GLY A 114 21.58 29.11 3.14
N ASP A 115 20.26 29.11 3.39
CA ASP A 115 19.52 28.07 4.10
C ASP A 115 18.34 27.58 3.29
N VAL A 116 17.87 26.34 3.57
CA VAL A 116 16.61 25.82 3.03
C VAL A 116 15.46 26.70 3.51
N ARG A 117 14.68 27.25 2.59
CA ARG A 117 13.47 27.97 2.96
C ARG A 117 12.26 27.05 2.91
N THR A 118 11.40 27.18 3.91
CA THR A 118 10.28 26.25 4.17
C THR A 118 8.96 27.03 4.30
N THR A 119 7.88 26.46 3.78
CA THR A 119 6.51 26.89 4.06
C THR A 119 5.59 25.68 4.19
N VAL A 120 4.36 25.91 4.65
CA VAL A 120 3.32 24.89 4.74
C VAL A 120 2.24 25.19 3.70
N ALA A 121 1.84 24.15 2.99
CA ALA A 121 0.69 24.15 2.11
C ALA A 121 -0.40 23.28 2.75
N THR A 122 -1.59 23.82 2.97
CA THR A 122 -2.75 23.05 3.41
C THR A 122 -3.51 22.57 2.19
N VAL A 123 -3.46 21.28 1.91
CA VAL A 123 -4.23 20.63 0.84
C VAL A 123 -5.54 20.11 1.42
N ARG A 124 -6.65 20.41 0.76
CA ARG A 124 -7.99 20.01 1.20
C ARG A 124 -8.71 19.24 0.09
N ALA A 125 -9.33 18.13 0.44
CA ALA A 125 -10.20 17.36 -0.43
C ALA A 125 -11.68 17.48 0.02
N GLY A 126 -12.56 17.75 -0.92
CA GLY A 126 -14.00 17.94 -0.68
C GLY A 126 -14.35 19.32 -0.12
N THR A 127 -15.62 19.51 0.20
CA THR A 127 -16.21 20.76 0.70
C THR A 127 -16.96 20.52 2.01
N GLY A 128 -17.24 21.60 2.75
CA GLY A 128 -18.03 21.54 3.99
C GLY A 128 -17.30 20.86 5.16
N THR A 129 -18.08 20.32 6.10
CA THR A 129 -17.59 19.71 7.34
C THR A 129 -17.01 18.30 7.14
N ALA A 130 -17.34 17.64 6.03
CA ALA A 130 -16.84 16.31 5.67
C ALA A 130 -15.50 16.36 4.89
N ALA A 131 -14.96 17.55 4.63
CA ALA A 131 -13.70 17.70 3.92
C ALA A 131 -12.52 17.29 4.81
N LYS A 132 -11.51 16.67 4.19
CA LYS A 132 -10.25 16.30 4.82
C LYS A 132 -9.15 17.27 4.37
N SER A 133 -8.33 17.72 5.33
CA SER A 133 -7.15 18.53 5.04
C SER A 133 -5.88 17.79 5.47
N VAL A 134 -4.81 18.03 4.73
CA VAL A 134 -3.45 17.53 5.03
C VAL A 134 -2.49 18.71 4.85
N GLU A 135 -1.62 18.91 5.82
CA GLU A 135 -0.53 19.87 5.72
C GLU A 135 0.66 19.23 4.98
N VAL A 136 1.18 19.95 4.02
CA VAL A 136 2.37 19.57 3.23
C VAL A 136 3.46 20.57 3.53
N THR A 137 4.57 20.10 4.05
CA THR A 137 5.77 20.91 4.19
C THR A 137 6.44 21.05 2.83
N VAL A 138 6.61 22.28 2.37
CA VAL A 138 7.25 22.60 1.09
C VAL A 138 8.57 23.28 1.38
N ASN A 139 9.65 22.64 0.95
CA ASN A 139 11.01 23.15 1.09
C ASN A 139 11.53 23.63 -0.26
N GLN A 140 12.36 24.65 -0.27
CA GLN A 140 13.23 24.94 -1.40
C GLN A 140 14.67 25.01 -0.92
N ASN A 141 15.49 24.17 -1.52
CA ASN A 141 16.91 24.13 -1.20
C ASN A 141 17.62 25.43 -1.58
N VAL A 142 18.81 25.61 -1.04
CA VAL A 142 19.73 26.65 -1.49
C VAL A 142 20.11 26.36 -2.95
N ALA A 143 20.15 27.36 -3.77
CA ALA A 143 20.64 27.23 -5.14
C ALA A 143 22.11 26.82 -5.14
N ALA A 144 22.41 25.71 -5.81
CA ALA A 144 23.80 25.29 -5.95
C ALA A 144 24.66 26.35 -6.64
N GLU A 145 25.76 26.70 -6.03
CA GLU A 145 26.86 27.36 -6.74
C GLU A 145 27.81 26.25 -7.22
N GLY A 146 27.66 25.87 -8.46
CA GLY A 146 28.49 25.01 -9.30
C GLY A 146 29.45 24.03 -8.61
N GLY A 147 28.97 22.85 -8.25
CA GLY A 147 29.74 21.69 -7.79
C GLY A 147 28.81 20.51 -7.55
N ALA A 148 29.24 19.29 -7.85
CA ALA A 148 28.46 18.09 -7.59
C ALA A 148 28.00 18.09 -6.12
N SER A 149 26.69 18.13 -5.89
CA SER A 149 26.08 18.16 -4.55
C SER A 149 25.00 17.10 -4.44
N LEU A 150 24.78 16.62 -3.23
CA LEU A 150 23.65 15.75 -2.90
C LEU A 150 23.00 16.27 -1.62
N GLU A 151 21.74 16.64 -1.72
CA GLU A 151 20.89 16.98 -0.59
C GLU A 151 19.67 16.06 -0.56
N LEU A 152 19.22 15.72 0.63
CA LEU A 152 18.06 14.87 0.85
C LEU A 152 16.98 15.67 1.58
N SER A 153 15.71 15.50 1.20
CA SER A 153 14.59 16.17 1.87
C SER A 153 14.47 15.78 3.35
N THR A 154 14.99 14.60 3.72
CA THR A 154 15.15 14.13 5.10
C THR A 154 16.29 13.13 5.16
N ASN A 155 16.93 13.04 6.31
CA ASN A 155 17.97 12.04 6.61
C ASN A 155 17.48 10.92 7.53
N ALA A 156 16.19 10.82 7.76
CA ALA A 156 15.59 9.77 8.57
C ALA A 156 14.19 9.40 8.07
N VAL A 157 13.90 8.11 8.07
CA VAL A 157 12.55 7.58 7.81
C VAL A 157 12.15 6.61 8.89
N THR A 158 10.85 6.62 9.23
CA THR A 158 10.25 5.62 10.13
C THR A 158 9.17 4.88 9.38
N ILE A 159 9.27 3.56 9.39
CA ILE A 159 8.35 2.64 8.73
C ILE A 159 7.56 1.87 9.80
N THR A 160 6.32 1.52 9.50
CA THR A 160 5.48 0.70 10.39
C THR A 160 6.09 -0.67 10.66
N PRO A 161 5.61 -1.44 11.65
CA PRO A 161 6.16 -2.78 11.95
C PRO A 161 5.83 -3.82 10.88
N ASP A 162 5.08 -3.47 9.85
CA ASP A 162 4.62 -4.39 8.81
C ASP A 162 5.75 -4.87 7.88
N ALA A 163 5.59 -6.06 7.31
CA ALA A 163 6.34 -6.48 6.13
C ALA A 163 5.83 -5.74 4.87
N VAL A 164 6.63 -5.80 3.81
CA VAL A 164 6.27 -5.29 2.45
C VAL A 164 5.75 -3.85 2.47
N THR A 165 6.25 -3.04 3.39
CA THR A 165 5.83 -1.64 3.54
C THR A 165 6.89 -0.71 2.97
N LYS A 166 6.42 0.24 2.17
CA LYS A 166 7.23 1.30 1.57
C LYS A 166 7.29 2.51 2.50
N SER A 167 8.47 3.10 2.64
CA SER A 167 8.64 4.37 3.34
C SER A 167 8.00 5.53 2.58
N GLU A 168 7.83 6.67 3.24
CA GLU A 168 7.70 7.94 2.55
C GLU A 168 8.91 8.18 1.62
N GLY A 169 8.69 8.91 0.53
CA GLY A 169 9.71 9.23 -0.44
C GLY A 169 10.68 10.29 0.08
N ILE A 170 11.97 10.05 -0.11
CA ILE A 170 13.03 11.04 0.15
C ILE A 170 13.43 11.66 -1.18
N THR A 171 13.13 12.94 -1.37
CA THR A 171 13.57 13.65 -2.57
C THR A 171 15.09 13.89 -2.51
N MET A 172 15.78 13.52 -3.57
CA MET A 172 17.21 13.71 -3.75
C MET A 172 17.43 14.89 -4.70
N ILE A 173 18.18 15.89 -4.25
CA ILE A 173 18.54 17.06 -5.04
C ILE A 173 20.00 16.96 -5.37
N SER A 174 20.26 16.82 -6.65
CA SER A 174 21.60 16.70 -7.21
C SER A 174 21.56 17.01 -8.71
N ASP A 175 22.62 17.50 -9.25
CA ASP A 175 22.88 17.61 -10.69
C ASP A 175 23.27 16.27 -11.32
N GLU A 176 23.61 15.29 -10.50
CA GLU A 176 23.88 13.92 -10.94
C GLU A 176 22.61 13.18 -11.36
N THR A 177 22.76 12.22 -12.27
CA THR A 177 21.66 11.36 -12.78
C THR A 177 21.79 9.91 -12.33
N GLU A 178 22.91 9.55 -11.72
CA GLU A 178 23.17 8.21 -11.19
C GLU A 178 23.25 8.27 -9.67
N PHE A 179 22.59 7.32 -9.01
CA PHE A 179 22.61 7.21 -7.56
C PHE A 179 22.90 5.78 -7.13
N THR A 180 23.72 5.66 -6.11
CA THR A 180 24.01 4.37 -5.45
C THR A 180 23.56 4.46 -4.00
N VAL A 181 22.88 3.43 -3.51
CA VAL A 181 22.44 3.35 -2.11
C VAL A 181 23.02 2.08 -1.48
N ASN A 182 23.80 2.25 -0.44
CA ASN A 182 24.42 1.15 0.31
C ASN A 182 23.78 1.09 1.70
N ILE A 183 23.09 0.02 2.01
CA ILE A 183 22.45 -0.20 3.32
C ILE A 183 23.38 -1.07 4.18
N THR A 184 23.55 -0.69 5.44
CA THR A 184 24.44 -1.42 6.37
C THR A 184 23.90 -2.79 6.72
N ASP A 185 22.56 -2.92 6.91
CA ASP A 185 21.89 -4.20 7.14
C ASP A 185 20.70 -4.32 6.19
N GLU A 186 20.89 -5.10 5.13
CA GLU A 186 19.86 -5.37 4.09
C GLU A 186 18.97 -6.58 4.42
N SER A 187 19.13 -7.21 5.57
CA SER A 187 18.40 -8.43 5.91
C SER A 187 16.89 -8.22 6.02
N TRP A 188 16.46 -7.01 6.29
CA TRP A 188 15.06 -6.67 6.54
C TRP A 188 14.54 -5.47 5.75
N VAL A 189 15.39 -4.75 5.03
CA VAL A 189 15.01 -3.55 4.24
C VAL A 189 15.82 -3.48 2.96
N LYS A 190 15.20 -2.98 1.89
CA LYS A 190 15.85 -2.66 0.60
C LYS A 190 15.56 -1.23 0.21
N ALA A 191 16.44 -0.65 -0.61
CA ALA A 191 16.26 0.66 -1.22
C ALA A 191 15.75 0.53 -2.66
N TYR A 192 14.96 1.49 -3.08
CA TYR A 192 14.55 1.71 -4.45
C TYR A 192 14.71 3.19 -4.80
N VAL A 193 15.36 3.49 -5.91
CA VAL A 193 15.54 4.84 -6.43
C VAL A 193 14.71 5.01 -7.70
N ASP A 194 13.74 5.89 -7.65
CA ASP A 194 13.09 6.41 -8.86
C ASP A 194 13.96 7.54 -9.42
N ILE A 195 14.70 7.22 -10.48
CA ILE A 195 15.62 8.17 -11.13
C ILE A 195 14.85 9.31 -11.80
N THR A 196 13.65 9.05 -12.30
CA THR A 196 12.84 10.05 -13.02
C THR A 196 12.38 11.17 -12.09
N SER A 197 11.88 10.81 -10.92
CA SER A 197 11.45 11.75 -9.89
C SER A 197 12.56 12.11 -8.91
N LYS A 198 13.74 11.53 -9.02
CA LYS A 198 14.85 11.61 -8.05
C LYS A 198 14.37 11.36 -6.63
N THR A 199 13.62 10.27 -6.43
CA THR A 199 13.05 9.92 -5.14
C THR A 199 13.56 8.57 -4.67
N LEU A 200 14.06 8.54 -3.43
CA LEU A 200 14.51 7.31 -2.75
C LEU A 200 13.41 6.79 -1.83
N TYR A 201 13.18 5.50 -1.87
CA TYR A 201 12.26 4.77 -1.00
C TYR A 201 12.98 3.59 -0.35
N PHE A 202 12.48 3.19 0.82
CA PHE A 202 12.89 1.97 1.51
C PHE A 202 11.71 1.02 1.67
N TRP A 203 11.94 -0.28 1.49
CA TRP A 203 10.94 -1.33 1.62
C TRP A 203 11.32 -2.31 2.69
N THR A 204 10.40 -2.62 3.59
CA THR A 204 10.59 -3.67 4.57
C THR A 204 10.36 -5.05 3.95
N LEU A 205 11.24 -6.01 4.22
CA LEU A 205 11.15 -7.40 3.74
C LEU A 205 10.40 -8.30 4.72
N SER A 206 10.44 -7.96 6.01
CA SER A 206 9.83 -8.73 7.09
C SER A 206 9.20 -7.83 8.14
N PRO A 207 8.19 -8.31 8.90
CA PRO A 207 7.62 -7.52 9.98
C PRO A 207 8.61 -7.41 11.15
N ASN A 208 8.55 -6.32 11.89
CA ASN A 208 9.23 -6.20 13.18
C ASN A 208 8.24 -6.57 14.30
N LEU A 209 8.26 -7.83 14.72
CA LEU A 209 7.37 -8.35 15.76
C LEU A 209 7.89 -8.10 17.18
N ASN A 210 9.10 -7.54 17.34
CA ASN A 210 9.61 -7.13 18.62
C ASN A 210 8.97 -5.82 19.08
N SER A 211 8.90 -5.61 20.39
CA SER A 211 8.40 -4.32 20.95
C SER A 211 9.38 -3.15 20.73
N SER A 212 10.64 -3.44 20.41
CA SER A 212 11.68 -2.45 20.16
C SER A 212 11.81 -2.13 18.68
N ASN A 213 12.13 -0.89 18.37
CA ASN A 213 12.49 -0.49 17.01
C ASN A 213 13.75 -1.24 16.55
N ARG A 214 13.82 -1.57 15.25
CA ARG A 214 15.07 -1.93 14.61
C ARG A 214 15.54 -0.81 13.69
N VAL A 215 16.82 -0.57 13.65
CA VAL A 215 17.42 0.59 12.98
C VAL A 215 18.60 0.13 12.11
N THR A 216 18.73 0.70 10.94
CA THR A 216 19.93 0.59 10.09
C THR A 216 20.20 1.93 9.42
N THR A 217 21.34 2.08 8.77
CA THR A 217 21.71 3.25 8.00
C THR A 217 21.90 2.92 6.53
N ALA A 218 21.59 3.87 5.66
CA ALA A 218 21.90 3.81 4.25
C ALA A 218 22.78 5.01 3.87
N THR A 219 23.83 4.76 3.09
CA THR A 219 24.64 5.80 2.46
C THR A 219 24.16 6.00 1.03
N VAL A 220 23.64 7.17 0.73
CA VAL A 220 23.25 7.60 -0.62
C VAL A 220 24.41 8.33 -1.26
N ILE A 221 24.76 7.95 -2.47
CA ILE A 221 25.90 8.51 -3.23
C ILE A 221 25.34 9.00 -4.57
N ALA A 222 25.62 10.24 -4.94
CA ALA A 222 25.27 10.80 -6.23
C ALA A 222 26.49 10.83 -7.16
N GLY A 223 26.33 10.25 -8.37
CA GLY A 223 27.43 10.12 -9.34
C GLY A 223 28.45 9.03 -8.96
N SER A 224 29.63 9.10 -9.56
CA SER A 224 30.69 8.11 -9.41
C SER A 224 32.03 8.78 -9.01
N GLY A 225 32.95 7.97 -8.44
CA GLY A 225 34.28 8.40 -8.08
C GLY A 225 34.50 8.66 -6.60
N ALA A 226 35.77 8.86 -6.20
CA ALA A 226 36.17 8.94 -4.78
C ALA A 226 35.58 10.17 -4.04
N ASN A 227 35.30 11.24 -4.77
CA ASN A 227 34.77 12.51 -4.24
C ASN A 227 33.25 12.66 -4.50
N ALA A 228 32.55 11.60 -4.92
CA ALA A 228 31.11 11.65 -5.11
C ALA A 228 30.41 12.09 -3.81
N PRO A 229 29.47 13.04 -3.88
CA PRO A 229 28.77 13.51 -2.69
C PRO A 229 27.95 12.38 -2.06
N LYS A 230 27.95 12.33 -0.71
CA LYS A 230 27.30 11.26 0.07
C LYS A 230 26.47 11.88 1.16
N GLN A 231 25.32 11.22 1.43
CA GLN A 231 24.44 11.52 2.55
C GLN A 231 24.03 10.23 3.25
N GLU A 232 23.90 10.28 4.56
CA GLU A 232 23.40 9.15 5.35
C GLU A 232 21.92 9.31 5.66
N VAL A 233 21.20 8.20 5.60
CA VAL A 233 19.78 8.10 5.98
C VAL A 233 19.65 7.05 7.08
N THR A 234 19.06 7.43 8.20
CA THR A 234 18.65 6.50 9.25
C THR A 234 17.29 5.89 8.92
N ILE A 235 17.23 4.58 8.88
CA ILE A 235 16.02 3.83 8.60
C ILE A 235 15.58 3.14 9.89
N THR A 236 14.39 3.48 10.37
CA THR A 236 13.82 2.89 11.57
C THR A 236 12.55 2.11 11.18
N GLN A 237 12.49 0.83 11.52
CA GLN A 237 11.23 0.14 11.54
C GLN A 237 10.72 0.04 12.96
N ARG A 238 9.52 0.59 13.20
CA ARG A 238 8.89 0.62 14.51
C ARG A 238 8.68 -0.80 15.06
N GLY A 239 8.80 -0.96 16.36
CA GLY A 239 8.41 -2.18 17.04
C GLY A 239 6.88 -2.34 17.11
N LEU A 240 6.43 -3.58 17.23
CA LEU A 240 5.02 -3.94 17.34
C LEU A 240 4.57 -3.87 18.81
N LEU A 241 3.49 -3.13 19.10
CA LEU A 241 2.88 -3.13 20.43
C LEU A 241 2.06 -4.42 20.62
N SER A 242 1.93 -4.87 21.87
CA SER A 242 1.21 -6.11 22.21
C SER A 242 -0.27 -6.11 21.83
N SER A 243 -0.86 -4.92 21.67
CA SER A 243 -2.26 -4.73 21.24
C SER A 243 -2.43 -4.56 19.73
N GLU A 244 -1.37 -4.68 18.96
CA GLU A 244 -1.36 -4.45 17.52
C GLU A 244 -1.13 -5.72 16.71
N PHE A 245 -1.53 -5.67 15.44
CA PHE A 245 -1.15 -6.64 14.41
C PHE A 245 -0.19 -5.99 13.41
N ALA A 246 0.63 -6.83 12.76
CA ALA A 246 1.49 -6.42 11.67
C ALA A 246 1.22 -7.28 10.43
N VAL A 247 1.22 -6.66 9.24
CA VAL A 247 1.20 -7.40 7.96
C VAL A 247 2.42 -8.32 7.91
N GLY A 248 2.19 -9.57 7.52
CA GLY A 248 3.20 -10.62 7.54
C GLY A 248 3.31 -11.38 8.87
N GLN A 249 2.61 -10.96 9.91
CA GLN A 249 2.55 -11.69 11.17
C GLN A 249 1.79 -13.01 10.98
N VAL A 250 2.39 -14.12 11.41
CA VAL A 250 1.74 -15.43 11.45
C VAL A 250 0.96 -15.56 12.75
N ILE A 251 -0.33 -15.80 12.64
CA ILE A 251 -1.20 -16.14 13.76
C ILE A 251 -1.27 -17.66 13.83
N ALA A 252 -0.82 -18.24 14.94
CA ALA A 252 -0.78 -19.68 15.12
C ALA A 252 -2.19 -20.28 15.23
N ASP A 253 -2.35 -21.52 14.75
CA ASP A 253 -3.51 -22.36 15.06
C ASP A 253 -3.50 -22.67 16.55
N ASN A 254 -4.58 -22.41 17.25
CA ASN A 254 -4.72 -22.69 18.69
C ASN A 254 -5.77 -23.79 18.99
N GLY A 255 -6.13 -24.57 17.97
CA GLY A 255 -7.10 -25.66 18.06
C GLY A 255 -8.56 -25.22 18.00
N SER A 256 -8.91 -24.07 18.59
CA SER A 256 -10.24 -23.48 18.50
C SER A 256 -10.40 -22.57 17.28
N LEU A 257 -9.31 -21.97 16.85
CA LEU A 257 -9.26 -21.06 15.70
C LEU A 257 -8.11 -21.48 14.79
N LYS A 258 -8.40 -21.69 13.51
CA LYS A 258 -7.36 -21.92 12.50
C LYS A 258 -6.48 -20.69 12.39
N GLY A 259 -5.17 -20.94 12.31
CA GLY A 259 -4.17 -19.90 12.11
C GLY A 259 -4.18 -19.35 10.69
N GLY A 260 -3.39 -18.30 10.48
CA GLY A 260 -3.25 -17.64 9.17
C GLY A 260 -2.16 -16.60 9.19
N ILE A 261 -2.02 -15.90 8.08
CA ILE A 261 -1.09 -14.77 7.97
C ILE A 261 -1.87 -13.47 7.82
N VAL A 262 -1.46 -12.44 8.56
CA VAL A 262 -2.05 -11.10 8.46
C VAL A 262 -1.69 -10.50 7.12
N PHE A 263 -2.69 -10.16 6.31
CA PHE A 263 -2.48 -9.49 5.02
C PHE A 263 -2.98 -8.03 5.01
N TRP A 264 -3.77 -7.64 6.00
CA TRP A 264 -4.27 -6.28 6.11
C TRP A 264 -4.43 -5.90 7.58
N VAL A 265 -4.11 -4.65 7.92
CA VAL A 265 -4.26 -4.05 9.24
C VAL A 265 -4.99 -2.73 9.09
N ASP A 266 -5.92 -2.43 10.00
CA ASP A 266 -6.61 -1.14 10.01
C ASP A 266 -5.62 -0.01 10.34
N GLY A 267 -5.49 0.96 9.43
CA GLY A 267 -4.54 2.07 9.58
C GLY A 267 -4.86 3.01 10.74
N THR A 268 -6.11 3.01 11.22
CA THR A 268 -6.55 3.85 12.36
C THR A 268 -6.60 3.08 13.68
N ASN A 269 -6.78 1.76 13.61
CA ASN A 269 -6.83 0.88 14.78
C ASN A 269 -6.10 -0.43 14.48
N ARG A 270 -4.81 -0.45 14.72
CA ARG A 270 -3.96 -1.61 14.43
C ARG A 270 -4.29 -2.86 15.24
N GLY A 271 -5.18 -2.78 16.22
CA GLY A 271 -5.78 -3.94 16.90
C GLY A 271 -6.82 -4.69 16.06
N LYS A 272 -7.08 -4.25 14.82
CA LYS A 272 -7.98 -4.88 13.86
C LYS A 272 -7.22 -5.28 12.61
N ALA A 273 -7.42 -6.52 12.16
CA ALA A 273 -6.72 -7.05 11.01
C ALA A 273 -7.55 -8.09 10.25
N LYS A 274 -7.12 -8.38 9.04
CA LYS A 274 -7.61 -9.53 8.26
C LYS A 274 -6.48 -10.52 8.07
N ILE A 275 -6.81 -11.80 8.22
CA ILE A 275 -5.88 -12.90 7.98
C ILE A 275 -6.35 -13.75 6.81
N MET A 276 -5.43 -14.36 6.09
CA MET A 276 -5.71 -15.40 5.11
C MET A 276 -5.18 -16.74 5.62
N SER A 277 -5.83 -17.83 5.22
CA SER A 277 -5.38 -19.17 5.59
C SER A 277 -4.01 -19.49 4.97
N LEU A 278 -3.19 -20.27 5.67
CA LEU A 278 -1.91 -20.77 5.16
C LEU A 278 -2.09 -21.85 4.09
N ASP A 279 -3.18 -22.59 4.17
CA ASP A 279 -3.56 -23.61 3.21
C ASP A 279 -4.46 -23.01 2.11
N ARG A 280 -4.47 -23.67 0.96
CA ARG A 280 -5.26 -23.32 -0.21
C ARG A 280 -5.66 -24.56 -0.97
N GLU A 281 -6.78 -24.50 -1.67
CA GLU A 281 -7.27 -25.60 -2.48
C GLU A 281 -7.77 -25.08 -3.84
N ASN A 282 -7.66 -25.94 -4.86
CA ASN A 282 -8.16 -25.60 -6.20
C ASN A 282 -9.56 -26.19 -6.35
N LEU A 283 -10.56 -25.35 -6.19
CA LEU A 283 -11.97 -25.71 -6.15
C LEU A 283 -12.78 -24.96 -7.20
N ALA A 284 -13.83 -25.59 -7.68
CA ALA A 284 -14.84 -24.90 -8.47
C ALA A 284 -15.64 -23.92 -7.57
N TRP A 285 -16.11 -22.82 -8.15
CA TRP A 285 -17.06 -21.93 -7.49
C TRP A 285 -18.40 -22.66 -7.26
N SER A 286 -18.85 -23.46 -8.22
CA SER A 286 -20.02 -24.33 -8.14
C SER A 286 -19.77 -25.63 -8.91
N THR A 287 -20.32 -26.75 -8.43
CA THR A 287 -20.29 -28.05 -9.09
C THR A 287 -21.50 -28.26 -10.00
N ALA A 288 -22.49 -27.36 -9.97
CA ALA A 288 -23.65 -27.47 -10.86
C ALA A 288 -23.25 -27.42 -12.33
N SER A 289 -23.83 -28.28 -13.17
CA SER A 289 -23.55 -28.29 -14.62
C SER A 289 -24.00 -27.01 -15.32
N SER A 290 -25.00 -26.32 -14.78
CA SER A 290 -25.50 -25.02 -15.21
C SER A 290 -25.78 -24.18 -13.97
N PRO A 291 -24.73 -23.53 -13.39
CA PRO A 291 -24.92 -22.78 -12.17
C PRO A 291 -25.84 -21.59 -12.45
N ALA A 292 -26.97 -21.58 -11.76
CA ALA A 292 -27.87 -20.41 -11.77
C ALA A 292 -27.30 -19.26 -10.96
N SER A 293 -27.82 -18.06 -11.20
CA SER A 293 -27.57 -16.93 -10.31
C SER A 293 -28.05 -17.29 -8.90
N THR A 294 -27.30 -16.86 -7.88
CA THR A 294 -27.72 -17.03 -6.48
C THR A 294 -28.97 -16.21 -6.15
N GLY A 295 -29.32 -15.22 -6.97
CA GLY A 295 -30.41 -14.27 -6.71
C GLY A 295 -30.10 -13.30 -5.56
N LEU A 296 -28.89 -13.35 -4.99
CA LEU A 296 -28.46 -12.50 -3.88
C LEU A 296 -27.74 -11.26 -4.38
N THR A 297 -27.94 -10.15 -3.68
CA THR A 297 -27.07 -8.96 -3.79
C THR A 297 -25.93 -9.13 -2.82
N LEU A 298 -24.78 -9.60 -3.32
CA LEU A 298 -23.60 -9.83 -2.51
C LEU A 298 -22.77 -8.56 -2.38
N SER A 299 -22.29 -8.29 -1.17
CA SER A 299 -21.41 -7.14 -0.86
C SER A 299 -20.04 -7.31 -1.49
N ASN A 300 -19.44 -6.21 -1.96
CA ASN A 300 -18.03 -6.19 -2.36
C ASN A 300 -17.06 -6.14 -1.15
N ASP A 301 -17.56 -5.81 0.06
CA ASP A 301 -16.74 -5.47 1.21
C ASP A 301 -17.00 -6.35 2.45
N ASN A 302 -18.08 -7.12 2.46
CA ASN A 302 -18.47 -7.94 3.63
C ASN A 302 -18.55 -9.42 3.28
N GLY A 303 -17.39 -10.10 3.25
CA GLY A 303 -17.28 -11.52 2.94
C GLY A 303 -17.96 -12.43 3.95
N LEU A 304 -18.00 -12.05 5.22
CA LEU A 304 -18.69 -12.83 6.24
C LEU A 304 -20.21 -12.83 6.02
N ALA A 305 -20.81 -11.67 5.71
CA ALA A 305 -22.23 -11.59 5.36
C ALA A 305 -22.55 -12.37 4.08
N ASN A 306 -21.70 -12.25 3.05
CA ASN A 306 -21.83 -13.01 1.81
C ASN A 306 -21.81 -14.53 2.08
N THR A 307 -20.81 -14.99 2.84
CA THR A 307 -20.65 -16.40 3.20
C THR A 307 -21.88 -16.93 3.94
N THR A 308 -22.39 -16.15 4.89
CA THR A 308 -23.61 -16.50 5.65
C THR A 308 -24.83 -16.57 4.72
N ALA A 309 -25.00 -15.62 3.83
CA ALA A 309 -26.13 -15.59 2.89
C ALA A 309 -26.06 -16.75 1.88
N LEU A 310 -24.87 -17.05 1.34
CA LEU A 310 -24.65 -18.18 0.43
C LEU A 310 -24.89 -19.53 1.13
N ALA A 311 -24.48 -19.67 2.38
CA ALA A 311 -24.68 -20.88 3.18
C ALA A 311 -26.17 -21.18 3.48
N ALA A 312 -27.02 -20.16 3.45
CA ALA A 312 -28.46 -20.29 3.65
C ALA A 312 -29.21 -20.74 2.38
N LEU A 313 -28.54 -20.79 1.23
CA LEU A 313 -29.21 -21.23 -0.03
C LEU A 313 -29.44 -22.74 -0.06
N PRO A 314 -30.54 -23.21 -0.67
CA PRO A 314 -30.81 -24.61 -0.83
C PRO A 314 -29.71 -25.41 -1.56
N ASN A 315 -29.00 -24.76 -2.46
CA ASN A 315 -27.92 -25.34 -3.26
C ASN A 315 -26.49 -24.97 -2.70
N ALA A 316 -26.37 -24.57 -1.46
CA ALA A 316 -25.09 -24.29 -0.83
C ALA A 316 -24.10 -25.47 -0.91
N ALA A 317 -24.58 -26.69 -0.88
CA ALA A 317 -23.76 -27.89 -1.03
C ALA A 317 -23.07 -28.04 -2.40
N GLU A 318 -23.56 -27.32 -3.41
CA GLU A 318 -22.95 -27.27 -4.75
C GLU A 318 -21.81 -26.24 -4.85
N MET A 319 -21.44 -25.59 -3.74
CA MET A 319 -20.40 -24.54 -3.67
C MET A 319 -19.21 -25.04 -2.83
N PRO A 320 -18.28 -25.83 -3.41
CA PRO A 320 -17.15 -26.39 -2.65
C PRO A 320 -16.24 -25.32 -2.07
N ALA A 321 -16.07 -24.17 -2.74
CA ALA A 321 -15.29 -23.04 -2.23
C ALA A 321 -15.91 -22.43 -0.96
N LEU A 322 -17.25 -22.31 -0.90
CA LEU A 322 -17.98 -21.88 0.28
C LEU A 322 -17.75 -22.84 1.45
N LYS A 323 -17.96 -24.15 1.19
CA LYS A 323 -17.78 -25.18 2.19
C LYS A 323 -16.35 -25.20 2.74
N TYR A 324 -15.34 -25.11 1.88
CA TYR A 324 -13.93 -25.08 2.27
C TYR A 324 -13.62 -23.94 3.27
N CYS A 325 -14.19 -22.76 3.05
CA CYS A 325 -13.99 -21.63 3.96
C CYS A 325 -14.73 -21.83 5.28
N MET A 326 -15.96 -22.36 5.25
CA MET A 326 -16.76 -22.62 6.46
C MET A 326 -16.15 -23.72 7.34
N ASP A 327 -15.57 -24.75 6.74
CA ASP A 327 -14.93 -25.88 7.44
C ASP A 327 -13.70 -25.45 8.26
N LYS A 328 -13.14 -24.25 8.03
CA LYS A 328 -12.06 -23.70 8.84
C LYS A 328 -12.53 -23.19 10.21
N GLY A 329 -13.83 -23.05 10.41
CA GLY A 329 -14.41 -22.65 11.69
C GLY A 329 -15.00 -21.26 11.72
N SER A 330 -15.43 -20.85 12.91
CA SER A 330 -16.13 -19.59 13.11
C SER A 330 -15.28 -18.36 12.71
N GLY A 331 -15.90 -17.41 12.01
CA GLY A 331 -15.29 -16.16 11.56
C GLY A 331 -14.44 -16.27 10.29
N TRP A 332 -14.22 -17.50 9.77
CA TRP A 332 -13.66 -17.68 8.44
C TRP A 332 -14.74 -17.49 7.38
N TYR A 333 -14.39 -16.86 6.27
CA TYR A 333 -15.32 -16.54 5.20
C TYR A 333 -14.68 -16.66 3.82
N TRP A 334 -15.48 -16.84 2.82
CA TRP A 334 -15.09 -16.78 1.43
C TRP A 334 -14.84 -15.31 1.02
N PRO A 335 -13.62 -14.95 0.57
CA PRO A 335 -13.25 -13.56 0.39
C PRO A 335 -14.10 -12.87 -0.67
N THR A 336 -14.35 -11.58 -0.46
CA THR A 336 -14.92 -10.69 -1.45
C THR A 336 -13.89 -10.30 -2.51
N ARG A 337 -14.35 -9.66 -3.58
CA ARG A 337 -13.46 -9.04 -4.55
C ARG A 337 -12.52 -8.03 -3.88
N ARG A 338 -13.03 -7.19 -2.97
CA ARG A 338 -12.23 -6.19 -2.26
C ARG A 338 -11.18 -6.81 -1.33
N ASP A 339 -11.51 -7.91 -0.66
CA ASP A 339 -10.52 -8.63 0.15
C ASP A 339 -9.35 -9.16 -0.71
N LEU A 340 -9.65 -9.70 -1.89
CA LEU A 340 -8.62 -10.17 -2.83
C LEU A 340 -7.81 -9.02 -3.42
N GLU A 341 -8.44 -7.88 -3.72
CA GLU A 341 -7.76 -6.67 -4.17
C GLU A 341 -6.82 -6.15 -3.08
N GLN A 342 -7.26 -6.06 -1.82
CA GLN A 342 -6.42 -5.66 -0.69
C GLN A 342 -5.25 -6.63 -0.48
N MET A 343 -5.49 -7.92 -0.60
CA MET A 343 -4.43 -8.92 -0.53
C MET A 343 -3.41 -8.72 -1.65
N PHE A 344 -3.87 -8.50 -2.88
CA PHE A 344 -3.03 -8.21 -4.03
C PHE A 344 -2.22 -6.92 -3.84
N GLU A 345 -2.86 -5.83 -3.39
CA GLU A 345 -2.21 -4.54 -3.09
C GLU A 345 -1.09 -4.72 -2.06
N THR A 346 -1.33 -5.52 -1.03
CA THR A 346 -0.33 -5.79 0.02
C THR A 346 0.88 -6.54 -0.51
N TYR A 347 0.67 -7.56 -1.34
CA TYR A 347 1.77 -8.40 -1.85
C TYR A 347 2.59 -7.74 -2.96
N ASN A 348 1.96 -6.92 -3.78
CA ASN A 348 2.67 -6.19 -4.84
C ASN A 348 3.22 -4.85 -4.36
N GLY A 349 2.97 -4.50 -3.09
CA GLY A 349 3.22 -3.18 -2.55
C GLY A 349 2.31 -2.11 -3.17
N THR A 350 2.18 -0.98 -2.51
CA THR A 350 1.42 0.18 -3.04
C THR A 350 2.07 0.81 -4.26
N ALA A 351 3.22 0.34 -4.68
CA ALA A 351 3.90 0.73 -5.92
C ALA A 351 3.28 0.10 -7.18
N VAL A 352 2.00 -0.19 -7.15
CA VAL A 352 1.25 -0.66 -8.33
C VAL A 352 1.12 0.43 -9.40
N ALA A 353 1.51 1.67 -9.13
CA ALA A 353 1.69 2.66 -10.19
C ALA A 353 2.79 2.27 -11.19
N ASP A 354 3.75 1.43 -10.78
CA ASP A 354 4.82 0.89 -11.62
C ASP A 354 4.73 -0.64 -11.83
N ALA A 355 3.53 -1.18 -11.84
CA ALA A 355 3.26 -2.61 -12.08
C ALA A 355 3.62 -3.09 -13.50
N THR A 356 4.60 -2.50 -14.14
CA THR A 356 5.23 -3.06 -15.34
C THR A 356 6.20 -4.18 -15.01
N GLU A 357 6.68 -4.31 -13.78
CA GLU A 357 7.40 -5.47 -13.30
C GLU A 357 6.53 -6.26 -12.33
N ASN A 358 5.65 -7.06 -12.91
CA ASN A 358 4.94 -8.10 -12.19
C ASN A 358 5.98 -9.07 -11.61
N ASN A 359 6.18 -9.04 -10.30
CA ASN A 359 6.83 -10.16 -9.63
C ASN A 359 5.77 -11.24 -9.37
N PRO A 360 5.61 -12.24 -10.26
CA PRO A 360 4.63 -13.30 -10.10
C PRO A 360 4.92 -14.18 -8.88
N ASP A 361 6.13 -14.07 -8.33
CA ASP A 361 6.62 -14.85 -7.18
C ASP A 361 6.53 -14.07 -5.86
N ALA A 362 6.10 -12.79 -5.86
CA ALA A 362 6.04 -11.96 -4.65
C ALA A 362 5.24 -12.61 -3.53
N ILE A 363 4.10 -13.26 -3.83
CA ILE A 363 3.34 -14.04 -2.85
C ILE A 363 4.13 -15.24 -2.36
N THR A 364 4.75 -15.99 -3.29
CA THR A 364 5.51 -17.18 -2.98
C THR A 364 6.71 -16.84 -2.10
N ASP A 365 7.37 -15.73 -2.37
CA ASP A 365 8.49 -15.25 -1.57
C ASP A 365 8.03 -14.72 -0.21
N PHE A 366 6.92 -13.99 -0.16
CA PHE A 366 6.31 -13.57 1.10
C PHE A 366 5.84 -14.77 1.94
N GLU A 367 5.19 -15.76 1.34
CA GLU A 367 4.79 -17.00 2.01
C GLU A 367 5.99 -17.81 2.51
N LYS A 368 7.08 -17.90 1.74
CA LYS A 368 8.32 -18.56 2.15
C LYS A 368 9.04 -17.84 3.28
N ALA A 369 9.08 -16.51 3.24
CA ALA A 369 9.74 -15.72 4.26
C ALA A 369 9.02 -15.76 5.62
N ASN A 370 7.72 -16.13 5.63
CA ASN A 370 6.86 -16.11 6.81
C ASN A 370 6.36 -17.52 7.24
N ARG A 371 6.94 -18.60 6.69
CA ARG A 371 6.76 -19.98 7.14
C ARG A 371 7.94 -20.42 7.98
#